data_68afacf516452ce08d36050910e20bf1
#
_entry.id   68afacf516452ce08d36050910e20bf1
#
_cell.length_a   1.000
_cell.length_b   1.000
_cell.length_c   1.000
_cell.angle_alpha   90.00
_cell.angle_beta   90.00
_cell.angle_gamma   90.00
#
_symmetry.space_group_name_H-M   'P 1'
#
loop_
_entity.id
_entity.type
_entity.pdbx_description
1 polymer ?
#
loop_
_entity_poly.entity_id
_entity_poly.type
_entity_poly.pdbx_seq_one_letter_code
_entity_poly.pdbx_strand_id
1 'polypeptide(L)'
;NDQGQYATDPAKGWVLRQTNIGHTLGSAQEGANGFKVNGENKWYMFVDNYGSVASGARYGYNLLEADNLDSENPWSVLKADDYFLTANTKHGGIVSLTKAQYDAIRAADAKASDNADLKAEDVTVDKGSADMDITAKLPKTQQVTLANGYGTAKRDVMWDVSNVDTSKPGEYTVTGTVDTIGANKNHWKWTNAAGESKTD
;
A
#
# COMPACT_ATOMS: atom_id res chain seq x y z
N ASN A 1 14.69 25.17 -25.32
CA ASN A 1 15.24 26.19 -26.21
C ASN A 1 14.08 26.91 -26.92
N ASP A 2 14.39 28.02 -27.59
CA ASP A 2 13.41 28.90 -28.24
C ASP A 2 12.61 28.23 -29.38
N GLN A 3 13.04 27.07 -29.81
CA GLN A 3 12.38 26.25 -30.84
C GLN A 3 11.51 25.12 -30.27
N GLY A 4 11.31 25.07 -28.97
CA GLY A 4 10.60 23.97 -28.32
C GLY A 4 11.33 22.63 -28.36
N GLN A 5 12.61 22.63 -28.67
CA GLN A 5 13.45 21.43 -28.68
C GLN A 5 14.24 21.31 -27.38
N TYR A 6 14.40 20.09 -26.92
CA TYR A 6 15.23 19.80 -25.75
C TYR A 6 16.71 19.77 -26.11
N ALA A 7 17.55 20.30 -25.22
CA ALA A 7 18.98 20.18 -25.38
C ALA A 7 19.42 18.71 -25.21
N THR A 8 20.38 18.30 -26.01
CA THR A 8 21.07 16.99 -25.85
C THR A 8 22.31 17.07 -24.98
N ASP A 9 22.76 18.31 -24.71
CA ASP A 9 23.95 18.62 -23.91
C ASP A 9 23.50 19.13 -22.53
N PRO A 10 23.85 18.46 -21.42
CA PRO A 10 23.51 18.88 -20.05
C PRO A 10 23.97 20.29 -19.70
N ALA A 11 25.09 20.78 -20.30
CA ALA A 11 25.59 22.12 -20.08
C ALA A 11 24.67 23.22 -20.64
N LYS A 12 23.72 22.87 -21.48
CA LYS A 12 22.77 23.81 -22.10
C LYS A 12 21.40 23.80 -21.45
N GLY A 13 21.21 23.13 -20.31
CA GLY A 13 19.97 23.06 -19.54
C GLY A 13 19.33 21.69 -19.54
N TRP A 14 18.04 21.59 -19.82
CA TRP A 14 17.28 20.34 -19.79
C TRP A 14 17.72 19.37 -20.88
N VAL A 15 17.95 18.10 -20.47
CA VAL A 15 18.24 16.99 -21.38
C VAL A 15 17.04 16.05 -21.41
N LEU A 16 16.52 15.79 -22.61
CA LEU A 16 15.48 14.78 -22.82
C LEU A 16 16.11 13.40 -22.70
N ARG A 17 15.64 12.60 -21.70
CA ARG A 17 16.10 11.24 -21.48
C ARG A 17 15.17 10.18 -22.08
N GLN A 18 13.86 10.45 -22.05
CA GLN A 18 12.85 9.51 -22.53
C GLN A 18 11.62 10.24 -23.02
N THR A 19 11.02 9.75 -24.09
CA THR A 19 9.70 10.16 -24.58
C THR A 19 8.71 9.01 -24.45
N ASN A 20 7.41 9.33 -24.53
CA ASN A 20 6.34 8.33 -24.50
C ASN A 20 6.40 7.39 -23.29
N ILE A 21 6.77 7.92 -22.12
CA ILE A 21 6.80 7.16 -20.88
C ILE A 21 5.42 6.56 -20.62
N GLY A 22 5.36 5.25 -20.37
CA GLY A 22 4.10 4.55 -20.15
C GLY A 22 3.28 4.20 -21.39
N HIS A 23 3.79 4.42 -22.61
CA HIS A 23 3.06 4.12 -23.85
C HIS A 23 2.58 2.66 -23.97
N THR A 24 3.22 1.73 -23.29
CA THR A 24 2.82 0.31 -23.24
C THR A 24 1.63 0.05 -22.33
N LEU A 25 1.20 1.03 -21.53
CA LEU A 25 0.07 0.89 -20.60
C LEU A 25 -1.29 1.02 -21.29
N GLY A 26 -1.34 1.75 -22.39
CA GLY A 26 -2.58 2.02 -23.10
C GLY A 26 -2.49 3.25 -24.00
N SER A 27 -3.65 3.81 -24.39
CA SER A 27 -3.70 4.87 -25.39
C SER A 27 -3.48 6.29 -24.86
N ALA A 28 -3.64 6.51 -23.54
CA ALA A 28 -3.54 7.86 -22.99
C ALA A 28 -3.10 7.83 -21.52
N GLN A 29 -2.06 8.60 -21.19
CA GLN A 29 -1.50 8.72 -19.86
C GLN A 29 -1.38 10.18 -19.45
N GLU A 30 -1.57 10.44 -18.14
CA GLU A 30 -1.42 11.77 -17.55
C GLU A 30 -1.01 11.67 -16.06
N GLY A 31 -1.02 12.80 -15.36
CA GLY A 31 -0.92 12.87 -13.90
C GLY A 31 0.32 12.21 -13.31
N ALA A 32 1.47 12.29 -14.02
CA ALA A 32 2.70 11.69 -13.56
C ALA A 32 3.14 12.25 -12.20
N ASN A 33 3.47 11.36 -11.27
CA ASN A 33 3.96 11.72 -9.94
C ASN A 33 5.13 10.81 -9.55
N GLY A 34 6.34 11.37 -9.55
CA GLY A 34 7.58 10.64 -9.30
C GLY A 34 8.17 10.89 -7.92
N PHE A 35 8.85 9.90 -7.36
CA PHE A 35 9.56 10.00 -6.11
C PHE A 35 10.81 9.12 -6.07
N LYS A 36 11.75 9.51 -5.22
CA LYS A 36 12.94 8.74 -4.92
C LYS A 36 12.75 7.96 -3.63
N VAL A 37 13.19 6.71 -3.60
CA VAL A 37 13.23 5.92 -2.37
C VAL A 37 14.31 6.48 -1.44
N ASN A 38 13.95 6.74 -0.18
CA ASN A 38 14.87 7.27 0.80
C ASN A 38 16.04 6.29 1.05
N GLY A 39 17.27 6.80 0.89
CA GLY A 39 18.48 6.01 1.10
C GLY A 39 18.88 5.08 -0.06
N GLU A 40 18.15 5.07 -1.17
CA GLU A 40 18.41 4.21 -2.31
C GLU A 40 18.62 4.98 -3.61
N ASN A 41 19.27 4.35 -4.57
CA ASN A 41 19.36 4.83 -5.94
C ASN A 41 18.21 4.21 -6.76
N LYS A 42 16.99 4.46 -6.32
CA LYS A 42 15.76 3.92 -6.88
C LYS A 42 14.69 5.01 -6.93
N TRP A 43 14.03 5.10 -8.07
CA TRP A 43 12.90 6.02 -8.28
C TRP A 43 11.68 5.24 -8.73
N TYR A 44 10.53 5.73 -8.34
CA TYR A 44 9.24 5.28 -8.84
C TYR A 44 8.46 6.46 -9.39
N MET A 45 7.58 6.17 -10.34
CA MET A 45 6.66 7.15 -10.90
C MET A 45 5.29 6.51 -11.12
N PHE A 46 4.27 7.12 -10.55
CA PHE A 46 2.89 6.79 -10.92
C PHE A 46 2.52 7.54 -12.19
N VAL A 47 1.82 6.86 -13.08
CA VAL A 47 1.26 7.43 -14.31
C VAL A 47 -0.19 6.97 -14.42
N ASP A 48 -1.12 7.91 -14.56
CA ASP A 48 -2.54 7.61 -14.71
C ASP A 48 -2.84 7.21 -16.17
N ASN A 49 -3.31 6.00 -16.35
CA ASN A 49 -3.82 5.51 -17.62
C ASN A 49 -5.34 5.69 -17.66
N TYR A 50 -5.80 6.66 -18.42
CA TYR A 50 -7.23 7.00 -18.55
C TYR A 50 -7.83 6.62 -19.90
N GLY A 51 -7.02 6.13 -20.82
CA GLY A 51 -7.45 5.64 -22.13
C GLY A 51 -7.75 4.14 -22.16
N SER A 52 -7.56 3.52 -23.31
CA SER A 52 -7.61 2.07 -23.43
C SER A 52 -6.51 1.43 -22.57
N VAL A 53 -6.81 0.28 -21.97
CA VAL A 53 -5.89 -0.43 -21.07
C VAL A 53 -5.24 -1.58 -21.81
N ALA A 54 -3.91 -1.60 -21.87
CA ALA A 54 -3.17 -2.71 -22.44
C ALA A 54 -3.20 -3.93 -21.51
N SER A 55 -2.93 -5.12 -22.07
CA SER A 55 -2.83 -6.35 -21.27
C SER A 55 -1.75 -6.23 -20.20
N GLY A 56 -2.09 -6.55 -18.96
CA GLY A 56 -1.19 -6.45 -17.80
C GLY A 56 -1.09 -5.05 -17.19
N ALA A 57 -1.75 -4.03 -17.77
CA ALA A 57 -1.92 -2.71 -17.19
C ALA A 57 -3.26 -2.58 -16.48
N ARG A 58 -3.47 -1.45 -15.80
CA ARG A 58 -4.72 -1.14 -15.09
C ARG A 58 -5.22 0.25 -15.46
N TYR A 59 -6.50 0.48 -15.31
CA TYR A 59 -7.10 1.80 -15.36
C TYR A 59 -6.73 2.58 -14.10
N GLY A 60 -6.37 3.85 -14.23
CA GLY A 60 -5.84 4.66 -13.15
C GLY A 60 -4.32 4.53 -13.05
N TYR A 61 -3.78 4.70 -11.86
CA TYR A 61 -2.33 4.68 -11.64
C TYR A 61 -1.69 3.34 -11.95
N ASN A 62 -0.66 3.40 -12.76
CA ASN A 62 0.33 2.35 -13.00
C ASN A 62 1.68 2.83 -12.48
N LEU A 63 2.50 1.89 -12.01
CA LEU A 63 3.79 2.19 -11.43
C LEU A 63 4.93 1.88 -12.40
N LEU A 64 5.84 2.82 -12.53
CA LEU A 64 7.10 2.69 -13.25
C LEU A 64 8.26 2.81 -12.28
N GLU A 65 9.38 2.23 -12.65
CA GLU A 65 10.61 2.28 -11.87
C GLU A 65 11.80 2.72 -12.70
N ALA A 66 12.82 3.28 -12.03
CA ALA A 66 14.10 3.61 -12.60
C ALA A 66 15.20 3.47 -11.54
N ASP A 67 16.36 2.94 -11.95
CA ASP A 67 17.53 2.80 -11.09
C ASP A 67 18.56 3.92 -11.31
N ASN A 68 18.50 4.60 -12.46
CA ASN A 68 19.36 5.70 -12.81
C ASN A 68 18.68 6.65 -13.79
N LEU A 69 18.30 7.84 -13.34
CA LEU A 69 17.62 8.84 -14.17
C LEU A 69 18.53 9.45 -15.23
N ASP A 70 19.86 9.30 -15.11
CA ASP A 70 20.82 9.80 -16.10
C ASP A 70 21.00 8.85 -17.29
N SER A 71 20.50 7.63 -17.20
CA SER A 71 20.52 6.69 -18.32
C SER A 71 19.57 7.12 -19.44
N GLU A 72 19.77 6.59 -20.61
CA GLU A 72 18.84 6.70 -21.72
C GLU A 72 17.62 5.79 -21.47
N ASN A 73 16.40 6.30 -21.64
CA ASN A 73 15.14 5.61 -21.37
C ASN A 73 15.09 4.95 -19.98
N PRO A 74 15.21 5.73 -18.89
CA PRO A 74 15.40 5.18 -17.55
C PRO A 74 14.17 4.46 -16.98
N TRP A 75 12.97 4.77 -17.47
CA TRP A 75 11.72 4.28 -16.89
C TRP A 75 11.25 2.98 -17.53
N SER A 76 10.96 1.99 -16.70
CA SER A 76 10.31 0.73 -17.06
C SER A 76 9.00 0.55 -16.29
N VAL A 77 8.02 -0.06 -16.96
CA VAL A 77 6.70 -0.34 -16.36
C VAL A 77 6.78 -1.59 -15.50
N LEU A 78 6.31 -1.48 -14.25
CA LEU A 78 6.08 -2.63 -13.38
C LEU A 78 4.77 -3.32 -13.75
N LYS A 79 4.75 -4.65 -13.62
CA LYS A 79 3.51 -5.40 -13.80
C LYS A 79 2.53 -5.06 -12.67
N ALA A 80 1.24 -5.06 -12.99
CA ALA A 80 0.18 -4.74 -12.02
C ALA A 80 0.17 -5.67 -10.80
N ASP A 81 0.72 -6.88 -10.92
CA ASP A 81 0.82 -7.86 -9.85
C ASP A 81 2.02 -7.63 -8.91
N ASP A 82 2.98 -6.78 -9.30
CA ASP A 82 4.19 -6.51 -8.52
C ASP A 82 3.98 -5.41 -7.46
N TYR A 83 2.82 -4.74 -7.47
CA TYR A 83 2.49 -3.69 -6.51
C TYR A 83 0.98 -3.66 -6.20
N PHE A 84 0.63 -3.06 -5.07
CA PHE A 84 -0.77 -2.89 -4.69
C PHE A 84 -1.18 -1.42 -4.70
N LEU A 85 -2.26 -1.15 -5.40
CA LEU A 85 -3.03 0.10 -5.31
C LEU A 85 -4.51 -0.23 -5.30
N THR A 86 -5.28 0.54 -4.59
CA THR A 86 -6.75 0.45 -4.66
C THR A 86 -7.22 0.71 -6.10
N ALA A 87 -8.34 0.10 -6.47
CA ALA A 87 -8.91 0.31 -7.79
C ALA A 87 -9.24 1.80 -8.01
N ASN A 88 -9.05 2.27 -9.23
CA ASN A 88 -9.36 3.65 -9.65
C ASN A 88 -8.57 4.75 -8.90
N THR A 89 -7.40 4.45 -8.34
CA THR A 89 -6.51 5.46 -7.78
C THR A 89 -5.97 6.35 -8.90
N LYS A 90 -6.11 7.65 -8.76
CA LYS A 90 -5.74 8.68 -9.74
C LYS A 90 -5.19 9.91 -9.04
N HIS A 91 -4.32 10.64 -9.74
CA HIS A 91 -3.88 12.00 -9.41
C HIS A 91 -3.47 12.21 -7.93
N GLY A 92 -2.72 11.27 -7.36
CA GLY A 92 -2.20 11.37 -6.00
C GLY A 92 -0.96 12.27 -5.90
N GLY A 93 -0.64 12.68 -4.68
CA GLY A 93 0.61 13.32 -4.32
C GLY A 93 1.45 12.40 -3.44
N ILE A 94 2.78 12.53 -3.51
CA ILE A 94 3.72 11.78 -2.70
C ILE A 94 4.50 12.75 -1.83
N VAL A 95 4.53 12.46 -0.53
CA VAL A 95 5.28 13.27 0.44
C VAL A 95 6.22 12.36 1.22
N SER A 96 7.50 12.73 1.28
CA SER A 96 8.45 12.05 2.15
C SER A 96 8.19 12.43 3.59
N LEU A 97 8.05 11.43 4.45
CA LEU A 97 7.79 11.59 5.87
C LEU A 97 8.93 10.96 6.68
N THR A 98 9.22 11.54 7.83
CA THR A 98 9.98 10.84 8.86
C THR A 98 9.09 9.77 9.50
N LYS A 99 9.71 8.77 10.15
CA LYS A 99 8.96 7.76 10.92
C LYS A 99 8.01 8.40 11.93
N ALA A 100 8.45 9.42 12.65
CA ALA A 100 7.65 10.12 13.65
C ALA A 100 6.43 10.83 13.02
N GLN A 101 6.59 11.47 11.86
CA GLN A 101 5.48 12.09 11.13
C GLN A 101 4.48 11.05 10.62
N TYR A 102 4.99 9.95 10.07
CA TYR A 102 4.18 8.83 9.63
C TYR A 102 3.36 8.24 10.79
N ASP A 103 4.00 7.96 11.92
CA ASP A 103 3.33 7.45 13.12
C ASP A 103 2.28 8.43 13.67
N ALA A 104 2.57 9.75 13.62
CA ALA A 104 1.61 10.77 14.06
C ALA A 104 0.38 10.84 13.15
N ILE A 105 0.56 10.75 11.82
CA ILE A 105 -0.55 10.70 10.86
C ILE A 105 -1.37 9.42 11.09
N ARG A 106 -0.70 8.29 11.24
CA ARG A 106 -1.38 7.02 11.53
C ARG A 106 -2.15 7.07 12.84
N ALA A 107 -1.58 7.65 13.89
CA ALA A 107 -2.26 7.84 15.17
C ALA A 107 -3.48 8.76 15.06
N ALA A 108 -3.42 9.79 14.21
CA ALA A 108 -4.55 10.68 13.97
C ALA A 108 -5.69 10.00 13.19
N ASP A 109 -5.35 9.21 12.17
CA ASP A 109 -6.33 8.39 11.44
C ASP A 109 -6.88 7.25 12.29
N ALA A 110 -6.08 6.80 13.25
CA ALA A 110 -6.39 5.68 14.12
C ALA A 110 -7.37 6.02 15.25
N LYS A 111 -7.73 7.28 15.44
CA LYS A 111 -8.83 7.61 16.37
C LYS A 111 -10.14 7.07 15.80
N ALA A 112 -10.31 5.73 15.94
CA ALA A 112 -11.64 5.18 15.93
C ALA A 112 -12.45 5.94 17.01
N SER A 113 -13.64 6.39 16.68
CA SER A 113 -14.64 6.72 17.71
C SER A 113 -14.81 5.48 18.57
N ASP A 114 -15.21 5.66 19.82
CA ASP A 114 -15.58 4.55 20.69
C ASP A 114 -16.56 3.63 19.93
N ASN A 115 -16.04 2.51 19.43
CA ASN A 115 -16.82 1.54 18.72
C ASN A 115 -17.45 0.57 19.72
N ALA A 116 -18.42 1.11 20.48
CA ALA A 116 -19.17 0.34 21.48
C ALA A 116 -19.96 -0.84 20.88
N ASP A 117 -20.09 -0.87 19.55
CA ASP A 117 -20.92 -1.84 18.82
C ASP A 117 -20.12 -2.93 18.12
N LEU A 118 -18.86 -3.17 18.49
CA LEU A 118 -18.09 -4.29 17.95
C LEU A 118 -18.72 -5.58 18.42
N LYS A 119 -19.22 -6.39 17.47
CA LYS A 119 -19.88 -7.66 17.78
C LYS A 119 -18.83 -8.70 18.14
N ALA A 120 -18.99 -9.30 19.30
CA ALA A 120 -18.34 -10.56 19.64
C ALA A 120 -19.03 -11.71 18.92
N GLU A 121 -18.25 -12.67 18.44
CA GLU A 121 -18.74 -13.94 17.90
C GLU A 121 -18.19 -15.08 18.73
N ASP A 122 -19.05 -16.02 19.12
CA ASP A 122 -18.63 -17.22 19.80
C ASP A 122 -18.07 -18.23 18.79
N VAL A 123 -16.89 -18.75 19.07
CA VAL A 123 -16.28 -19.80 18.26
C VAL A 123 -16.01 -21.04 19.10
N THR A 124 -16.13 -22.22 18.49
CA THR A 124 -15.83 -23.48 19.14
C THR A 124 -14.57 -24.09 18.55
N VAL A 125 -13.68 -24.53 19.41
CA VAL A 125 -12.45 -25.24 19.05
C VAL A 125 -12.37 -26.58 19.75
N ASP A 126 -11.68 -27.54 19.16
CA ASP A 126 -11.49 -28.86 19.75
C ASP A 126 -10.46 -28.83 20.89
N LYS A 127 -10.55 -29.76 21.80
CA LYS A 127 -9.58 -29.96 22.83
C LYS A 127 -8.19 -30.20 22.23
N GLY A 128 -7.19 -29.45 22.69
CA GLY A 128 -5.81 -29.54 22.23
C GLY A 128 -5.52 -28.71 20.97
N SER A 129 -6.45 -27.85 20.52
CA SER A 129 -6.20 -26.93 19.43
C SER A 129 -5.02 -26.00 19.76
N ALA A 130 -4.17 -25.73 18.76
CA ALA A 130 -3.09 -24.74 18.89
C ALA A 130 -3.65 -23.32 18.76
N ASP A 131 -2.92 -22.32 19.27
CA ASP A 131 -3.32 -20.91 19.20
C ASP A 131 -3.61 -20.44 17.77
N MET A 132 -2.85 -20.94 16.81
CA MET A 132 -3.07 -20.65 15.39
C MET A 132 -4.43 -21.18 14.90
N ASP A 133 -4.87 -22.33 15.36
CA ASP A 133 -6.16 -22.92 14.98
C ASP A 133 -7.32 -22.15 15.63
N ILE A 134 -7.12 -21.63 16.84
CA ILE A 134 -8.10 -20.78 17.53
C ILE A 134 -8.25 -19.47 16.76
N THR A 135 -7.16 -18.79 16.49
CA THR A 135 -7.16 -17.51 15.79
C THR A 135 -7.68 -17.62 14.35
N ALA A 136 -7.51 -18.77 13.70
CA ALA A 136 -8.04 -19.01 12.35
C ALA A 136 -9.59 -19.04 12.30
N LYS A 137 -10.24 -19.38 13.42
CA LYS A 137 -11.73 -19.40 13.53
C LYS A 137 -12.31 -18.05 13.95
N LEU A 138 -11.50 -17.17 14.54
CA LEU A 138 -11.94 -15.84 14.96
C LEU A 138 -12.05 -14.87 13.76
N PRO A 139 -12.93 -13.86 13.84
CA PRO A 139 -13.04 -12.85 12.79
C PRO A 139 -11.71 -12.18 12.50
N LYS A 140 -11.27 -12.20 11.26
CA LYS A 140 -10.01 -11.56 10.85
C LYS A 140 -10.13 -10.05 10.73
N THR A 141 -11.32 -9.55 10.51
CA THR A 141 -11.59 -8.13 10.33
C THR A 141 -12.84 -7.71 11.07
N GLN A 142 -12.89 -6.46 11.47
CA GLN A 142 -14.06 -5.84 12.09
C GLN A 142 -14.40 -4.52 11.38
N GLN A 143 -15.70 -4.25 11.24
CA GLN A 143 -16.19 -2.96 10.75
C GLN A 143 -16.09 -1.94 11.87
N VAL A 144 -15.39 -0.84 11.63
CA VAL A 144 -15.23 0.25 12.60
C VAL A 144 -15.74 1.55 12.02
N THR A 145 -16.27 2.43 12.87
CA THR A 145 -16.59 3.81 12.52
C THR A 145 -15.33 4.66 12.65
N LEU A 146 -15.07 5.51 11.67
CA LEU A 146 -13.92 6.40 11.66
C LEU A 146 -14.24 7.68 12.46
N ALA A 147 -13.34 8.07 13.37
CA ALA A 147 -13.53 9.25 14.23
C ALA A 147 -13.54 10.57 13.45
N ASN A 148 -12.97 10.60 12.26
CA ASN A 148 -12.96 11.76 11.37
C ASN A 148 -14.28 11.99 10.62
N GLY A 149 -15.30 11.16 10.83
CA GLY A 149 -16.60 11.29 10.19
C GLY A 149 -16.69 10.78 8.75
N TYR A 150 -15.64 10.19 8.20
CA TYR A 150 -15.64 9.64 6.84
C TYR A 150 -16.35 8.27 6.71
N GLY A 151 -17.16 7.89 7.69
CA GLY A 151 -17.94 6.66 7.62
C GLY A 151 -17.29 5.49 8.33
N THR A 152 -17.33 4.33 7.71
CA THR A 152 -16.85 3.08 8.28
C THR A 152 -15.76 2.45 7.44
N ALA A 153 -14.88 1.66 8.06
CA ALA A 153 -13.86 0.87 7.37
C ALA A 153 -13.70 -0.50 8.01
N LYS A 154 -13.28 -1.48 7.23
CA LYS A 154 -12.83 -2.76 7.77
C LYS A 154 -11.41 -2.61 8.29
N ARG A 155 -11.15 -3.14 9.47
CA ARG A 155 -9.85 -3.16 10.13
C ARG A 155 -9.50 -4.56 10.57
N ASP A 156 -8.24 -4.93 10.48
CA ASP A 156 -7.75 -6.21 10.96
C ASP A 156 -7.85 -6.30 12.48
N VAL A 157 -8.08 -7.50 12.98
CA VAL A 157 -8.16 -7.79 14.41
C VAL A 157 -7.01 -8.71 14.79
N MET A 158 -6.25 -8.29 15.79
CA MET A 158 -5.26 -9.13 16.46
C MET A 158 -5.90 -9.72 17.71
N TRP A 159 -5.96 -11.05 17.79
CA TRP A 159 -6.53 -11.77 18.91
C TRP A 159 -5.47 -12.20 19.89
N ASP A 160 -5.69 -11.89 21.17
CA ASP A 160 -4.93 -12.46 22.27
C ASP A 160 -5.67 -13.70 22.79
N VAL A 161 -5.11 -14.87 22.51
CA VAL A 161 -5.61 -16.17 22.93
C VAL A 161 -4.75 -16.82 24.00
N SER A 162 -3.80 -16.09 24.56
CA SER A 162 -2.82 -16.60 25.55
C SER A 162 -3.45 -17.17 26.83
N ASN A 163 -4.68 -16.77 27.14
CA ASN A 163 -5.42 -17.24 28.31
C ASN A 163 -6.25 -18.50 28.05
N VAL A 164 -6.24 -19.04 26.83
CA VAL A 164 -7.06 -20.22 26.45
C VAL A 164 -6.30 -21.50 26.77
N ASP A 165 -6.79 -22.28 27.75
CA ASP A 165 -6.24 -23.59 28.09
C ASP A 165 -7.05 -24.68 27.36
N THR A 166 -6.68 -25.01 26.14
CA THR A 166 -7.37 -26.02 25.32
C THR A 166 -7.27 -27.45 25.89
N SER A 167 -6.46 -27.70 26.90
CA SER A 167 -6.41 -28.98 27.59
C SER A 167 -7.65 -29.24 28.46
N LYS A 168 -8.39 -28.18 28.80
CA LYS A 168 -9.58 -28.21 29.65
C LYS A 168 -10.80 -27.72 28.90
N PRO A 169 -11.92 -28.43 28.97
CA PRO A 169 -13.20 -27.91 28.49
C PRO A 169 -13.63 -26.70 29.31
N GLY A 170 -14.14 -25.69 28.65
CA GLY A 170 -14.63 -24.47 29.30
C GLY A 170 -14.91 -23.36 28.31
N GLU A 171 -15.45 -22.27 28.82
CA GLU A 171 -15.62 -21.02 28.06
C GLU A 171 -14.48 -20.06 28.41
N TYR A 172 -13.87 -19.49 27.40
CA TYR A 172 -12.77 -18.55 27.54
C TYR A 172 -13.11 -17.27 26.82
N THR A 173 -12.93 -16.15 27.47
CA THR A 173 -13.06 -14.84 26.84
C THR A 173 -11.71 -14.42 26.28
N VAL A 174 -11.63 -14.15 24.99
CA VAL A 174 -10.45 -13.64 24.30
C VAL A 174 -10.65 -12.20 23.93
N THR A 175 -9.55 -11.42 23.91
CA THR A 175 -9.58 -10.02 23.55
C THR A 175 -9.05 -9.82 22.14
N GLY A 176 -9.84 -9.16 21.29
CA GLY A 176 -9.42 -8.71 19.98
C GLY A 176 -9.03 -7.24 20.01
N THR A 177 -7.82 -6.93 19.56
CA THR A 177 -7.40 -5.54 19.31
C THR A 177 -7.58 -5.23 17.84
N VAL A 178 -8.42 -4.27 17.54
CA VAL A 178 -8.63 -3.81 16.16
C VAL A 178 -7.43 -2.98 15.73
N ASP A 179 -6.86 -3.34 14.59
CA ASP A 179 -5.79 -2.55 14.00
C ASP A 179 -6.34 -1.19 13.58
N THR A 180 -5.75 -0.15 14.14
CA THR A 180 -6.08 1.24 13.81
C THR A 180 -5.55 1.65 12.44
N ILE A 181 -4.68 0.84 11.85
CA ILE A 181 -4.07 1.04 10.55
C ILE A 181 -4.89 0.29 9.50
N GLY A 182 -5.11 0.92 8.36
CA GLY A 182 -5.90 0.33 7.28
C GLY A 182 -5.49 -1.10 6.93
N ALA A 183 -6.47 -1.94 6.63
CA ALA A 183 -6.36 -3.37 6.35
C ALA A 183 -5.33 -3.78 5.27
N ASN A 184 -4.60 -2.84 4.71
CA ASN A 184 -3.71 -3.05 3.57
C ASN A 184 -2.22 -2.97 3.91
N LYS A 185 -1.85 -2.92 5.17
CA LYS A 185 -0.42 -2.88 5.57
C LYS A 185 0.39 -4.06 5.05
N ASN A 186 -0.26 -5.18 4.75
CA ASN A 186 0.38 -6.39 4.24
C ASN A 186 0.42 -6.47 2.71
N HIS A 187 -0.12 -5.48 2.01
CA HIS A 187 -0.16 -5.47 0.55
C HIS A 187 1.02 -4.72 -0.08
N TRP A 188 1.77 -3.95 0.69
CA TRP A 188 3.03 -3.39 0.25
C TRP A 188 4.16 -4.38 0.52
N LYS A 189 4.45 -5.20 -0.47
CA LYS A 189 5.74 -5.87 -0.53
C LYS A 189 6.67 -4.96 -1.32
N TRP A 190 7.48 -4.21 -0.60
CA TRP A 190 8.58 -3.50 -1.20
C TRP A 190 9.84 -4.36 -1.08
N THR A 191 10.47 -4.63 -2.20
CA THR A 191 11.74 -5.36 -2.24
C THR A 191 12.83 -4.37 -2.64
N ASN A 192 13.82 -4.19 -1.78
CA ASN A 192 14.97 -3.36 -2.12
C ASN A 192 15.88 -4.03 -3.15
N ALA A 193 16.87 -3.29 -3.65
CA ALA A 193 17.83 -3.81 -4.63
C ALA A 193 18.67 -5.00 -4.12
N ALA A 194 18.70 -5.25 -2.80
CA ALA A 194 19.34 -6.42 -2.18
C ALA A 194 18.42 -7.64 -2.07
N GLY A 195 17.16 -7.55 -2.54
CA GLY A 195 16.17 -8.63 -2.46
C GLY A 195 15.49 -8.73 -1.08
N GLU A 196 15.71 -7.77 -0.19
CA GLU A 196 15.03 -7.74 1.11
C GLU A 196 13.62 -7.19 0.94
N SER A 197 12.62 -7.99 1.33
CA SER A 197 11.24 -7.54 1.39
C SER A 197 10.99 -6.83 2.71
N LYS A 198 10.54 -5.59 2.66
CA LYS A 198 9.95 -4.89 3.81
C LYS A 198 8.45 -4.87 3.64
N THR A 199 7.77 -5.41 4.62
CA THR A 199 6.34 -5.16 4.87
C THR A 199 6.25 -4.05 5.90
N ASP A 200 5.52 -2.98 5.58
CA ASP A 200 5.11 -2.00 6.59
C ASP A 200 3.99 -2.56 7.45
#